data_cc6ae90f9d42b0eb9e69aebc525cc4c8
#
_entry.id   cc6ae90f9d42b0eb9e69aebc525cc4c8
#
_cell.length_a   1.000
_cell.length_b   1.000
_cell.length_c   1.000
_cell.angle_alpha   90.00
_cell.angle_beta   90.00
_cell.angle_gamma   90.00
#
_symmetry.space_group_name_H-M   'P 1'
#
loop_
_entity.id
_entity.type
_entity.pdbx_description
1 polymer ?
#
loop_
_entity_poly.entity_id
_entity_poly.type
_entity_poly.pdbx_seq_one_letter_code
_entity_poly.pdbx_strand_id
1 'polypeptide(L)'
;MEIKIATRKSPLALYQAEAVKQAIIDKHPDCICKLIPLDSEGDKDLRPIHELGGKGVFVKRLEEALVMGDADIAVHSLKDVPADLNNEFQIVATLERANPSDSIIFKESITLDQLEDKSIVATSSPRRAAQVKLFNPSLEVCPVRGNIHTRIKKLKDNEFDALVIATAALDRLQLNLENVEKIDSSVMLPAATQAIIGIEVGRDINPQKLEIIKSINHHETYFIASVERKIIKYLEGDCNSAIALICKKIKESTFEVNLRAFDHKSLKVEKIDMCFIEAELDQFYLELFNKIEDLKIKELISN
;
A
#
# COMPACT_ATOMS: atom_id res chain seq x y z
N MET A 1 -23.57 15.61 -13.61
CA MET A 1 -23.87 14.38 -12.83
C MET A 1 -23.19 14.48 -11.47
N GLU A 2 -23.83 14.02 -10.38
CA GLU A 2 -23.18 13.98 -9.04
C GLU A 2 -22.51 12.63 -8.79
N ILE A 3 -21.25 12.66 -8.28
CA ILE A 3 -20.47 11.50 -7.85
C ILE A 3 -20.08 11.70 -6.39
N LYS A 4 -20.50 10.77 -5.53
CA LYS A 4 -20.21 10.76 -4.09
C LYS A 4 -19.00 9.87 -3.84
N ILE A 5 -17.96 10.40 -3.19
CA ILE A 5 -16.65 9.76 -2.99
C ILE A 5 -16.47 9.46 -1.51
N ALA A 6 -16.59 8.19 -1.11
CA ALA A 6 -16.28 7.76 0.24
C ALA A 6 -14.75 7.75 0.47
N THR A 7 -14.32 8.25 1.60
CA THR A 7 -12.94 8.28 2.03
C THR A 7 -12.83 8.30 3.56
N ARG A 8 -11.65 7.95 4.10
CA ARG A 8 -11.37 8.11 5.53
C ARG A 8 -11.11 9.57 5.88
N LYS A 9 -11.26 9.93 7.15
CA LYS A 9 -11.04 11.31 7.64
C LYS A 9 -9.56 11.68 7.82
N SER A 10 -8.62 10.76 7.64
CA SER A 10 -7.20 11.07 7.80
C SER A 10 -6.73 12.06 6.72
N PRO A 11 -5.78 12.97 7.02
CA PRO A 11 -5.27 13.94 6.04
C PRO A 11 -4.80 13.29 4.73
N LEU A 12 -4.11 12.14 4.81
CA LEU A 12 -3.65 11.41 3.63
C LEU A 12 -4.81 10.86 2.80
N ALA A 13 -5.84 10.32 3.43
CA ALA A 13 -7.01 9.78 2.71
C ALA A 13 -7.81 10.91 2.05
N LEU A 14 -7.96 12.05 2.71
CA LEU A 14 -8.60 13.24 2.12
C LEU A 14 -7.83 13.75 0.91
N TYR A 15 -6.50 13.82 0.98
CA TYR A 15 -5.67 14.17 -0.18
C TYR A 15 -5.91 13.21 -1.35
N GLN A 16 -5.96 11.90 -1.09
CA GLN A 16 -6.18 10.90 -2.13
C GLN A 16 -7.56 11.04 -2.78
N ALA A 17 -8.60 11.31 -1.99
CA ALA A 17 -9.95 11.53 -2.49
C ALA A 17 -10.06 12.84 -3.30
N GLU A 18 -9.41 13.93 -2.87
CA GLU A 18 -9.34 15.17 -3.65
C GLU A 18 -8.58 14.97 -4.97
N ALA A 19 -7.51 14.16 -5.00
CA ALA A 19 -6.81 13.83 -6.24
C ALA A 19 -7.71 13.07 -7.24
N VAL A 20 -8.53 12.13 -6.76
CA VAL A 20 -9.52 11.42 -7.58
C VAL A 20 -10.60 12.38 -8.07
N LYS A 21 -11.14 13.22 -7.20
CA LYS A 21 -12.13 14.24 -7.54
C LYS A 21 -11.58 15.17 -8.63
N GLN A 22 -10.35 15.66 -8.49
CA GLN A 22 -9.72 16.53 -9.47
C GLN A 22 -9.57 15.83 -10.83
N ALA A 23 -9.11 14.56 -10.85
CA ALA A 23 -8.99 13.79 -12.07
C ALA A 23 -10.34 13.58 -12.79
N ILE A 24 -11.44 13.44 -12.04
CA ILE A 24 -12.78 13.38 -12.60
C ILE A 24 -13.18 14.72 -13.21
N ILE A 25 -13.01 15.81 -12.49
CA ILE A 25 -13.40 17.17 -12.93
C ILE A 25 -12.60 17.60 -14.15
N ASP A 26 -11.30 17.30 -14.21
CA ASP A 26 -10.43 17.62 -15.35
C ASP A 26 -10.92 16.99 -16.66
N LYS A 27 -11.47 15.77 -16.60
CA LYS A 27 -12.02 15.07 -17.77
C LYS A 27 -13.51 15.32 -18.00
N HIS A 28 -14.24 15.61 -16.94
CA HIS A 28 -15.69 15.81 -16.94
C HIS A 28 -16.07 17.05 -16.12
N PRO A 29 -15.87 18.27 -16.65
CA PRO A 29 -16.09 19.53 -15.92
C PRO A 29 -17.52 19.73 -15.41
N ASP A 30 -18.51 19.09 -16.05
CA ASP A 30 -19.93 19.15 -15.63
C ASP A 30 -20.27 18.19 -14.48
N CYS A 31 -19.29 17.39 -13.99
CA CYS A 31 -19.50 16.50 -12.87
C CYS A 31 -19.32 17.25 -11.55
N ILE A 32 -20.24 17.02 -10.64
CA ILE A 32 -20.18 17.52 -9.26
C ILE A 32 -19.68 16.37 -8.38
N CYS A 33 -18.46 16.50 -7.83
CA CYS A 33 -17.89 15.50 -6.95
C CYS A 33 -18.00 15.93 -5.49
N LYS A 34 -18.61 15.07 -4.65
CA LYS A 34 -18.80 15.32 -3.23
C LYS A 34 -18.04 14.29 -2.40
N LEU A 35 -17.12 14.73 -1.56
CA LEU A 35 -16.43 13.88 -0.59
C LEU A 35 -17.35 13.53 0.57
N ILE A 36 -17.31 12.25 0.97
CA ILE A 36 -18.01 11.68 2.12
C ILE A 36 -16.96 11.12 3.08
N PRO A 37 -16.40 11.94 3.99
CA PRO A 37 -15.39 11.49 4.93
C PRO A 37 -16.03 10.64 6.04
N LEU A 38 -15.57 9.40 6.20
CA LEU A 38 -16.07 8.43 7.15
C LEU A 38 -15.01 8.09 8.21
N ASP A 39 -15.47 7.83 9.44
CA ASP A 39 -14.61 7.28 10.49
C ASP A 39 -14.39 5.79 10.23
N SER A 40 -13.14 5.31 10.28
CA SER A 40 -12.86 3.87 10.30
C SER A 40 -12.65 3.37 11.73
N GLU A 41 -12.97 2.11 11.99
CA GLU A 41 -12.71 1.48 13.29
C GLU A 41 -11.21 1.47 13.62
N GLY A 42 -10.37 1.23 12.60
CA GLY A 42 -8.92 1.23 12.75
C GLY A 42 -8.31 2.60 13.06
N ASP A 43 -9.06 3.71 12.86
CA ASP A 43 -8.64 5.06 13.26
C ASP A 43 -8.98 5.37 14.73
N LYS A 44 -10.00 4.72 15.28
CA LYS A 44 -10.48 4.94 16.66
C LYS A 44 -9.80 4.02 17.65
N ASP A 45 -9.47 2.82 17.26
CA ASP A 45 -8.89 1.81 18.14
C ASP A 45 -7.37 1.69 17.91
N LEU A 46 -6.60 1.93 18.97
CA LEU A 46 -5.13 1.92 18.94
C LEU A 46 -4.53 0.54 19.22
N ARG A 47 -5.35 -0.50 19.44
CA ARG A 47 -4.85 -1.88 19.59
C ARG A 47 -4.16 -2.35 18.29
N PRO A 48 -3.27 -3.33 18.37
CA PRO A 48 -2.63 -3.91 17.17
C PRO A 48 -3.66 -4.34 16.12
N ILE A 49 -3.37 -4.12 14.83
CA ILE A 49 -4.33 -4.38 13.73
C ILE A 49 -4.83 -5.84 13.73
N HIS A 50 -3.96 -6.79 14.10
CA HIS A 50 -4.32 -8.22 14.16
C HIS A 50 -5.36 -8.52 15.25
N GLU A 51 -5.50 -7.70 16.30
CA GLU A 51 -6.52 -7.82 17.34
C GLU A 51 -7.87 -7.19 16.93
N LEU A 52 -7.87 -6.32 15.93
CA LEU A 52 -9.07 -5.61 15.46
C LEU A 52 -9.88 -6.38 14.41
N GLY A 53 -9.66 -7.68 14.25
CA GLY A 53 -10.39 -8.52 13.29
C GLY A 53 -9.70 -8.70 11.93
N GLY A 54 -8.46 -8.24 11.77
CA GLY A 54 -7.60 -8.58 10.63
C GLY A 54 -7.94 -7.84 9.34
N LYS A 55 -8.25 -8.57 8.28
CA LYS A 55 -8.38 -8.04 6.90
C LYS A 55 -9.51 -6.99 6.80
N GLY A 56 -9.20 -5.82 6.26
CA GLY A 56 -10.21 -4.86 5.82
C GLY A 56 -10.76 -3.89 6.87
N VAL A 57 -10.22 -3.78 8.08
CA VAL A 57 -10.69 -2.85 9.13
C VAL A 57 -10.82 -1.39 8.66
N PHE A 58 -9.98 -1.00 7.69
CA PHE A 58 -10.01 0.35 7.11
C PHE A 58 -10.93 0.46 5.89
N VAL A 59 -11.36 -0.65 5.30
CA VAL A 59 -12.11 -0.71 4.04
C VAL A 59 -13.61 -0.89 4.31
N LYS A 60 -13.97 -1.72 5.30
CA LYS A 60 -15.33 -2.13 5.61
C LYS A 60 -16.34 -0.98 5.69
N ARG A 61 -15.98 0.12 6.34
CA ARG A 61 -16.89 1.27 6.51
C ARG A 61 -17.17 2.00 5.21
N LEU A 62 -16.19 1.97 4.26
CA LEU A 62 -16.35 2.55 2.94
C LEU A 62 -17.21 1.62 2.05
N GLU A 63 -16.97 0.30 2.13
CA GLU A 63 -17.79 -0.71 1.46
C GLU A 63 -19.26 -0.66 1.92
N GLU A 64 -19.52 -0.50 3.23
CA GLU A 64 -20.88 -0.28 3.76
C GLU A 64 -21.56 0.93 3.11
N ALA A 65 -20.83 2.05 2.94
CA ALA A 65 -21.37 3.24 2.29
C ALA A 65 -21.68 3.01 0.79
N LEU A 66 -20.91 2.16 0.10
CA LEU A 66 -21.21 1.74 -1.27
C LEU A 66 -22.50 0.92 -1.33
N VAL A 67 -22.64 -0.09 -0.44
CA VAL A 67 -23.82 -0.95 -0.38
C VAL A 67 -25.10 -0.17 -0.03
N MET A 68 -25.01 0.80 0.89
CA MET A 68 -26.14 1.64 1.29
C MET A 68 -26.51 2.71 0.26
N GLY A 69 -25.68 2.93 -0.76
CA GLY A 69 -25.88 4.01 -1.75
C GLY A 69 -25.55 5.41 -1.19
N ASP A 70 -24.91 5.49 -0.04
CA ASP A 70 -24.43 6.74 0.54
C ASP A 70 -23.26 7.31 -0.25
N ALA A 71 -22.48 6.45 -0.91
CA ALA A 71 -21.41 6.79 -1.82
C ALA A 71 -21.50 5.98 -3.13
N ASP A 72 -20.92 6.52 -4.20
CA ASP A 72 -20.83 5.85 -5.51
C ASP A 72 -19.50 5.14 -5.69
N ILE A 73 -18.44 5.69 -5.12
CA ILE A 73 -17.07 5.15 -5.15
C ILE A 73 -16.40 5.27 -3.79
N ALA A 74 -15.44 4.39 -3.54
CA ALA A 74 -14.54 4.47 -2.39
C ALA A 74 -13.08 4.64 -2.88
N VAL A 75 -12.34 5.53 -2.21
CA VAL A 75 -10.94 5.84 -2.54
C VAL A 75 -10.01 5.32 -1.45
N HIS A 76 -9.00 4.57 -1.88
CA HIS A 76 -8.09 3.86 -1.00
C HIS A 76 -6.61 4.05 -1.35
N SER A 77 -5.74 4.00 -0.34
CA SER A 77 -4.38 3.50 -0.55
C SER A 77 -4.50 2.03 -0.91
N LEU A 78 -4.19 1.64 -2.13
CA LEU A 78 -4.54 0.30 -2.66
C LEU A 78 -3.87 -0.84 -1.88
N LYS A 79 -2.72 -0.60 -1.26
CA LYS A 79 -2.02 -1.57 -0.41
C LYS A 79 -2.79 -1.97 0.87
N ASP A 80 -3.76 -1.14 1.28
CA ASP A 80 -4.57 -1.38 2.48
C ASP A 80 -5.86 -2.15 2.14
N VAL A 81 -6.14 -2.35 0.84
CA VAL A 81 -7.30 -3.11 0.33
C VAL A 81 -6.92 -4.59 0.19
N PRO A 82 -7.69 -5.52 0.77
CA PRO A 82 -7.44 -6.94 0.63
C PRO A 82 -7.27 -7.36 -0.84
N ALA A 83 -6.29 -8.23 -1.13
CA ALA A 83 -6.09 -8.72 -2.49
C ALA A 83 -7.27 -9.58 -2.98
N ASP A 84 -7.92 -10.28 -2.06
CA ASP A 84 -9.16 -11.01 -2.29
C ASP A 84 -10.34 -10.16 -1.80
N LEU A 85 -10.97 -9.43 -2.73
CA LEU A 85 -12.17 -8.66 -2.44
C LEU A 85 -13.40 -9.57 -2.45
N ASN A 86 -14.38 -9.22 -1.60
CA ASN A 86 -15.71 -9.78 -1.73
C ASN A 86 -16.23 -9.50 -3.16
N ASN A 87 -16.94 -10.48 -3.71
CA ASN A 87 -17.54 -10.39 -5.05
C ASN A 87 -18.52 -9.22 -5.27
N GLU A 88 -18.93 -8.53 -4.23
CA GLU A 88 -19.78 -7.34 -4.30
C GLU A 88 -19.02 -6.07 -4.69
N PHE A 89 -17.68 -6.10 -4.63
CA PHE A 89 -16.82 -4.95 -4.89
C PHE A 89 -15.77 -5.23 -5.95
N GLN A 90 -15.30 -4.18 -6.60
CA GLN A 90 -14.21 -4.24 -7.56
C GLN A 90 -13.40 -2.95 -7.59
N ILE A 91 -12.09 -3.08 -7.79
CA ILE A 91 -11.25 -1.94 -8.17
C ILE A 91 -11.41 -1.74 -9.67
N VAL A 92 -11.91 -0.59 -10.08
CA VAL A 92 -12.21 -0.30 -11.50
C VAL A 92 -11.25 0.70 -12.14
N ALA A 93 -10.52 1.46 -11.33
CA ALA A 93 -9.54 2.42 -11.80
C ALA A 93 -8.44 2.64 -10.76
N THR A 94 -7.30 3.10 -11.24
CA THR A 94 -6.20 3.61 -10.42
C THR A 94 -5.70 4.93 -11.00
N LEU A 95 -5.22 5.81 -10.15
CA LEU A 95 -4.40 6.93 -10.62
C LEU A 95 -2.96 6.46 -10.85
N GLU A 96 -2.16 7.28 -11.53
CA GLU A 96 -0.75 7.00 -11.76
C GLU A 96 -0.02 6.70 -10.45
N ARG A 97 0.84 5.68 -10.45
CA ARG A 97 1.62 5.29 -9.28
C ARG A 97 2.62 6.36 -8.91
N ALA A 98 2.54 6.89 -7.69
CA ALA A 98 3.57 7.76 -7.14
C ALA A 98 4.83 6.95 -6.74
N ASN A 99 5.82 7.60 -6.12
CA ASN A 99 7.04 6.93 -5.69
C ASN A 99 6.75 5.77 -4.72
N PRO A 100 7.01 4.51 -5.08
CA PRO A 100 6.69 3.34 -4.26
C PRO A 100 7.69 3.08 -3.13
N SER A 101 8.83 3.78 -3.08
CA SER A 101 9.86 3.55 -2.06
C SER A 101 9.36 3.84 -0.64
N ASP A 102 10.10 3.35 0.34
CA ASP A 102 9.98 3.79 1.72
C ASP A 102 11.00 4.89 2.01
N SER A 103 10.70 5.74 2.96
CA SER A 103 11.63 6.71 3.53
C SER A 103 11.78 6.46 5.02
N ILE A 104 12.96 6.77 5.53
CA ILE A 104 13.22 6.78 6.96
C ILE A 104 13.41 8.23 7.41
N ILE A 105 12.80 8.58 8.53
CA ILE A 105 12.92 9.88 9.17
C ILE A 105 13.73 9.68 10.43
N PHE A 106 14.81 10.43 10.58
CA PHE A 106 15.67 10.35 11.75
C PHE A 106 15.37 11.48 12.72
N LYS A 107 15.64 11.25 13.98
CA LYS A 107 15.60 12.27 15.02
C LYS A 107 16.71 13.31 14.82
N GLU A 108 17.87 12.88 14.34
CA GLU A 108 19.07 13.68 14.11
C GLU A 108 19.46 13.64 12.63
N SER A 109 20.41 14.50 12.22
CA SER A 109 20.89 14.53 10.83
C SER A 109 21.93 13.43 10.61
N ILE A 110 21.45 12.21 10.41
CA ILE A 110 22.21 10.99 10.12
C ILE A 110 21.59 10.24 8.95
N THR A 111 22.26 9.19 8.49
CA THR A 111 21.79 8.27 7.45
C THR A 111 21.52 6.87 8.04
N LEU A 112 20.89 5.98 7.28
CA LEU A 112 20.50 4.64 7.74
C LEU A 112 21.73 3.80 8.20
N ASP A 113 22.85 3.94 7.52
CA ASP A 113 24.12 3.25 7.83
C ASP A 113 24.85 3.83 9.05
N GLN A 114 24.44 5.02 9.52
CA GLN A 114 25.01 5.69 10.69
C GLN A 114 24.20 5.41 11.97
N LEU A 115 23.09 4.66 11.89
CA LEU A 115 22.36 4.26 13.09
C LEU A 115 23.26 3.40 13.99
N GLU A 116 23.38 3.79 15.25
CA GLU A 116 24.13 3.05 16.26
C GLU A 116 23.45 1.71 16.60
N ASP A 117 24.23 0.77 17.09
CA ASP A 117 23.72 -0.49 17.62
C ASP A 117 22.64 -0.23 18.68
N LYS A 118 21.56 -1.01 18.62
CA LYS A 118 20.35 -0.90 19.46
C LYS A 118 19.52 0.36 19.25
N SER A 119 19.82 1.20 18.24
CA SER A 119 18.88 2.26 17.85
C SER A 119 17.51 1.68 17.54
N ILE A 120 16.47 2.37 17.98
CA ILE A 120 15.08 1.92 17.84
C ILE A 120 14.47 2.48 16.56
N VAL A 121 14.11 1.60 15.63
CA VAL A 121 13.42 1.95 14.38
C VAL A 121 11.93 1.62 14.50
N ALA A 122 11.08 2.65 14.41
CA ALA A 122 9.65 2.49 14.57
C ALA A 122 8.96 2.08 13.25
N THR A 123 8.27 0.94 13.28
CA THR A 123 7.37 0.50 12.22
C THR A 123 6.41 -0.56 12.74
N SER A 124 5.14 -0.52 12.29
CA SER A 124 4.17 -1.60 12.52
C SER A 124 4.02 -2.52 11.33
N SER A 125 4.87 -2.39 10.31
CA SER A 125 4.85 -3.25 9.13
C SER A 125 5.83 -4.41 9.30
N PRO A 126 5.37 -5.68 9.32
CA PRO A 126 6.26 -6.84 9.40
C PRO A 126 7.29 -6.86 8.25
N ARG A 127 6.86 -6.48 7.04
CA ARG A 127 7.74 -6.34 5.86
C ARG A 127 8.91 -5.39 6.11
N ARG A 128 8.64 -4.21 6.70
CA ARG A 128 9.69 -3.23 7.01
C ARG A 128 10.56 -3.71 8.13
N ALA A 129 9.96 -4.26 9.19
CA ALA A 129 10.68 -4.79 10.35
C ALA A 129 11.70 -5.86 9.93
N ALA A 130 11.29 -6.82 9.09
CA ALA A 130 12.16 -7.85 8.56
C ALA A 130 13.34 -7.26 7.76
N GLN A 131 13.08 -6.28 6.90
CA GLN A 131 14.12 -5.65 6.07
C GLN A 131 15.07 -4.77 6.87
N VAL A 132 14.60 -4.06 7.90
CA VAL A 132 15.46 -3.34 8.85
C VAL A 132 16.40 -4.30 9.57
N LYS A 133 15.87 -5.43 10.06
CA LYS A 133 16.67 -6.46 10.74
C LYS A 133 17.66 -7.18 9.81
N LEU A 134 17.33 -7.35 8.54
CA LEU A 134 18.28 -7.89 7.55
C LEU A 134 19.39 -6.88 7.20
N PHE A 135 19.06 -5.59 7.14
CA PHE A 135 20.04 -4.54 6.91
C PHE A 135 21.04 -4.43 8.07
N ASN A 136 20.54 -4.35 9.28
CA ASN A 136 21.37 -4.36 10.48
C ASN A 136 20.66 -5.11 11.63
N PRO A 137 21.10 -6.35 11.97
CA PRO A 137 20.50 -7.15 13.03
C PRO A 137 20.58 -6.54 14.43
N SER A 138 21.50 -5.59 14.66
CA SER A 138 21.67 -4.92 15.96
C SER A 138 20.57 -3.89 16.25
N LEU A 139 19.91 -3.35 15.20
CA LEU A 139 18.82 -2.39 15.36
C LEU A 139 17.62 -3.02 16.07
N GLU A 140 16.97 -2.28 16.93
CA GLU A 140 15.71 -2.67 17.56
C GLU A 140 14.52 -2.15 16.76
N VAL A 141 13.44 -2.91 16.71
CA VAL A 141 12.22 -2.51 16.00
C VAL A 141 11.06 -2.41 16.98
N CYS A 142 10.36 -1.28 16.98
CA CYS A 142 9.17 -1.10 17.81
C CYS A 142 7.94 -0.78 16.95
N PRO A 143 6.73 -1.22 17.38
CA PRO A 143 5.49 -0.86 16.69
C PRO A 143 5.13 0.61 16.95
N VAL A 144 4.53 1.26 15.94
CA VAL A 144 4.06 2.64 16.05
C VAL A 144 2.66 2.80 15.43
N ARG A 145 1.74 3.43 16.16
CA ARG A 145 0.36 3.66 15.74
C ARG A 145 0.03 5.15 15.64
N GLY A 146 -1.07 5.44 14.96
CA GLY A 146 -1.55 6.78 14.69
C GLY A 146 -1.34 7.19 13.23
N ASN A 147 -1.86 8.35 12.85
CA ASN A 147 -1.60 8.94 11.53
C ASN A 147 -0.14 9.43 11.43
N ILE A 148 0.27 9.88 10.23
CA ILE A 148 1.66 10.29 9.97
C ILE A 148 2.11 11.40 10.90
N HIS A 149 1.30 12.42 11.13
CA HIS A 149 1.64 13.54 12.03
C HIS A 149 1.84 13.05 13.47
N THR A 150 0.99 12.15 13.94
CA THR A 150 1.12 11.54 15.28
C THR A 150 2.43 10.76 15.41
N ARG A 151 2.79 9.98 14.37
CA ARG A 151 4.05 9.19 14.38
C ARG A 151 5.28 10.08 14.35
N ILE A 152 5.25 11.15 13.55
CA ILE A 152 6.35 12.14 13.50
C ILE A 152 6.46 12.87 14.84
N LYS A 153 5.34 13.18 15.49
CA LYS A 153 5.37 13.78 16.84
C LYS A 153 6.05 12.85 17.83
N LYS A 154 5.73 11.57 17.83
CA LYS A 154 6.36 10.56 18.70
C LYS A 154 7.89 10.46 18.50
N LEU A 155 8.36 10.55 17.23
CA LEU A 155 9.79 10.65 16.92
C LEU A 155 10.42 11.89 17.59
N LYS A 156 9.76 13.05 17.47
CA LYS A 156 10.21 14.30 18.09
C LYS A 156 10.17 14.24 19.63
N ASP A 157 9.21 13.48 20.19
CA ASP A 157 9.08 13.27 21.64
C ASP A 157 10.07 12.19 22.16
N ASN A 158 11.00 11.71 21.30
CA ASN A 158 12.04 10.74 21.64
C ASN A 158 11.54 9.34 22.06
N GLU A 159 10.39 8.89 21.54
CA GLU A 159 9.92 7.53 21.79
C GLU A 159 10.77 6.46 21.04
N PHE A 160 11.47 6.87 19.95
CA PHE A 160 12.36 6.03 19.12
C PHE A 160 13.32 6.93 18.32
N ASP A 161 14.33 6.36 17.66
CA ASP A 161 15.41 7.09 16.99
C ASP A 161 15.14 7.33 15.50
N ALA A 162 14.37 6.43 14.88
CA ALA A 162 14.00 6.54 13.46
C ALA A 162 12.60 6.00 13.20
N LEU A 163 11.97 6.50 12.12
CA LEU A 163 10.59 6.15 11.72
C LEU A 163 10.52 5.84 10.23
N VAL A 164 10.05 4.63 9.87
CA VAL A 164 9.88 4.25 8.45
C VAL A 164 8.47 4.57 7.97
N ILE A 165 8.37 5.35 6.89
CA ILE A 165 7.11 5.80 6.26
C ILE A 165 7.20 5.58 4.74
N ALA A 166 6.07 5.38 4.06
CA ALA A 166 6.02 5.36 2.60
C ALA A 166 6.33 6.77 2.05
N THR A 167 7.27 6.87 1.11
CA THR A 167 7.69 8.14 0.50
C THR A 167 6.49 8.89 -0.09
N ALA A 168 5.62 8.22 -0.84
CA ALA A 168 4.42 8.83 -1.41
C ALA A 168 3.48 9.47 -0.36
N ALA A 169 3.55 9.07 0.89
CA ALA A 169 2.74 9.69 1.94
C ALA A 169 3.34 11.01 2.44
N LEU A 170 4.67 11.12 2.47
CA LEU A 170 5.36 12.37 2.76
C LEU A 170 5.14 13.38 1.63
N ASP A 171 5.30 12.93 0.38
CA ASP A 171 5.14 13.75 -0.81
C ASP A 171 3.71 14.32 -0.90
N ARG A 172 2.68 13.47 -0.71
CA ARG A 172 1.27 13.86 -0.76
C ARG A 172 0.87 14.84 0.32
N LEU A 173 1.43 14.71 1.51
CA LEU A 173 1.18 15.62 2.61
C LEU A 173 2.11 16.84 2.61
N GLN A 174 3.01 16.96 1.62
CA GLN A 174 3.99 18.04 1.48
C GLN A 174 4.78 18.28 2.77
N LEU A 175 5.16 17.18 3.44
CA LEU A 175 5.90 17.26 4.70
C LEU A 175 7.38 17.54 4.42
N ASN A 176 7.77 18.81 4.56
CA ASN A 176 9.16 19.23 4.48
C ASN A 176 9.85 18.91 5.81
N LEU A 177 10.58 17.81 5.82
CA LEU A 177 11.34 17.34 6.99
C LEU A 177 12.83 17.36 6.66
N GLU A 178 13.65 17.81 7.60
CA GLU A 178 15.09 18.00 7.37
C GLU A 178 15.87 16.67 7.35
N ASN A 179 15.48 15.73 8.21
CA ASN A 179 16.22 14.49 8.44
C ASN A 179 15.47 13.30 7.82
N VAL A 180 15.36 13.29 6.48
CA VAL A 180 14.67 12.23 5.73
C VAL A 180 15.59 11.65 4.68
N GLU A 181 15.71 10.31 4.69
CA GLU A 181 16.38 9.56 3.64
C GLU A 181 15.38 8.69 2.90
N LYS A 182 15.43 8.69 1.56
CA LYS A 182 14.71 7.71 0.73
C LYS A 182 15.52 6.42 0.71
N ILE A 183 14.90 5.34 1.17
CA ILE A 183 15.59 4.04 1.22
C ILE A 183 15.60 3.44 -0.18
N ASP A 184 16.78 3.01 -0.63
CA ASP A 184 16.93 2.33 -1.91
C ASP A 184 16.15 1.01 -1.94
N SER A 185 15.57 0.67 -3.09
CA SER A 185 14.76 -0.56 -3.25
C SER A 185 15.58 -1.84 -3.13
N SER A 186 16.92 -1.78 -3.24
CA SER A 186 17.81 -2.92 -2.96
C SER A 186 17.89 -3.23 -1.47
N VAL A 187 17.73 -2.20 -0.62
CA VAL A 187 17.70 -2.31 0.86
C VAL A 187 16.28 -2.60 1.34
N MET A 188 15.30 -1.86 0.85
CA MET A 188 13.91 -2.02 1.29
C MET A 188 12.94 -2.05 0.11
N LEU A 189 12.57 -3.26 -0.31
CA LEU A 189 11.57 -3.46 -1.36
C LEU A 189 10.18 -3.08 -0.82
N PRO A 190 9.35 -2.34 -1.58
CA PRO A 190 8.05 -1.84 -1.13
C PRO A 190 7.00 -2.96 -0.92
N ALA A 191 5.88 -2.61 -0.32
CA ALA A 191 4.70 -3.48 -0.32
C ALA A 191 4.04 -3.49 -1.69
N ALA A 192 3.34 -4.58 -2.01
CA ALA A 192 2.47 -4.62 -3.19
C ALA A 192 1.52 -3.43 -3.19
N THR A 193 1.33 -2.83 -4.36
CA THR A 193 0.47 -1.67 -4.62
C THR A 193 0.78 -0.42 -3.77
N GLN A 194 1.95 -0.37 -3.13
CA GLN A 194 2.38 0.85 -2.42
C GLN A 194 2.43 2.02 -3.38
N ALA A 195 1.98 3.19 -2.91
CA ALA A 195 1.87 4.46 -3.63
C ALA A 195 0.76 4.53 -4.70
N ILE A 196 -0.06 3.50 -4.86
CA ILE A 196 -1.20 3.50 -5.78
C ILE A 196 -2.47 3.95 -5.05
N ILE A 197 -3.21 4.88 -5.66
CA ILE A 197 -4.56 5.24 -5.27
C ILE A 197 -5.51 4.36 -6.09
N GLY A 198 -6.31 3.54 -5.42
CA GLY A 198 -7.30 2.67 -6.03
C GLY A 198 -8.71 3.21 -5.84
N ILE A 199 -9.56 3.02 -6.84
CA ILE A 199 -10.95 3.42 -6.85
C ILE A 199 -11.81 2.17 -6.90
N GLU A 200 -12.57 1.96 -5.84
CA GLU A 200 -13.46 0.82 -5.65
C GLU A 200 -14.90 1.23 -5.88
N VAL A 201 -15.67 0.31 -6.45
CA VAL A 201 -17.11 0.46 -6.67
C VAL A 201 -17.85 -0.81 -6.22
N GLY A 202 -19.13 -0.63 -5.85
CA GLY A 202 -20.07 -1.75 -5.70
C GLY A 202 -20.53 -2.28 -7.06
N ARG A 203 -21.07 -3.51 -7.08
CA ARG A 203 -21.61 -4.12 -8.33
C ARG A 203 -22.74 -3.33 -8.97
N ASP A 204 -23.55 -2.69 -8.17
CA ASP A 204 -24.77 -2.00 -8.61
C ASP A 204 -24.54 -0.53 -8.98
N ILE A 205 -23.27 -0.14 -9.21
CA ILE A 205 -22.94 1.22 -9.62
C ILE A 205 -23.66 1.59 -10.92
N ASN A 206 -24.17 2.83 -10.97
CA ASN A 206 -24.76 3.37 -12.19
C ASN A 206 -23.78 3.29 -13.38
N PRO A 207 -24.17 2.70 -14.55
CA PRO A 207 -23.27 2.51 -15.68
C PRO A 207 -22.62 3.80 -16.22
N GLN A 208 -23.33 4.93 -16.20
CA GLN A 208 -22.79 6.21 -16.66
C GLN A 208 -21.71 6.72 -15.69
N LYS A 209 -21.90 6.54 -14.37
CA LYS A 209 -20.88 6.87 -13.37
C LYS A 209 -19.67 5.96 -13.53
N LEU A 210 -19.87 4.67 -13.75
CA LEU A 210 -18.79 3.71 -13.97
C LEU A 210 -17.90 4.11 -15.18
N GLU A 211 -18.49 4.54 -16.30
CA GLU A 211 -17.74 4.99 -17.47
C GLU A 211 -16.90 6.24 -17.16
N ILE A 212 -17.47 7.20 -16.39
CA ILE A 212 -16.72 8.38 -15.95
C ILE A 212 -15.52 7.94 -15.09
N ILE A 213 -15.72 7.00 -14.15
CA ILE A 213 -14.64 6.53 -13.28
C ILE A 213 -13.58 5.77 -14.08
N LYS A 214 -13.97 4.90 -15.00
CA LYS A 214 -13.03 4.19 -15.89
C LYS A 214 -12.22 5.14 -16.77
N SER A 215 -12.79 6.27 -17.15
CA SER A 215 -12.08 7.24 -17.99
C SER A 215 -10.84 7.82 -17.32
N ILE A 216 -10.80 7.93 -15.99
CA ILE A 216 -9.64 8.46 -15.25
C ILE A 216 -8.60 7.39 -14.93
N ASN A 217 -8.82 6.14 -15.37
CA ASN A 217 -7.88 5.05 -15.09
C ASN A 217 -6.53 5.27 -15.77
N HIS A 218 -5.45 5.10 -15.01
CA HIS A 218 -4.10 5.01 -15.56
C HIS A 218 -3.78 3.54 -15.89
N HIS A 219 -3.85 3.19 -17.16
CA HIS A 219 -3.83 1.80 -17.64
C HIS A 219 -2.59 1.01 -17.19
N GLU A 220 -1.40 1.59 -17.28
CA GLU A 220 -0.16 0.94 -16.84
C GLU A 220 -0.17 0.64 -15.34
N THR A 221 -0.56 1.62 -14.52
CA THR A 221 -0.66 1.42 -13.06
C THR A 221 -1.70 0.38 -12.69
N TYR A 222 -2.84 0.38 -13.40
CA TYR A 222 -3.90 -0.62 -13.19
C TYR A 222 -3.41 -2.03 -13.52
N PHE A 223 -2.70 -2.19 -14.64
CA PHE A 223 -2.09 -3.45 -15.03
C PHE A 223 -1.10 -3.93 -13.96
N ILE A 224 -0.14 -3.09 -13.58
CA ILE A 224 0.84 -3.37 -12.52
C ILE A 224 0.14 -3.77 -11.22
N ALA A 225 -0.87 -3.01 -10.81
CA ALA A 225 -1.65 -3.28 -9.60
C ALA A 225 -2.37 -4.65 -9.69
N SER A 226 -2.91 -5.01 -10.85
CA SER A 226 -3.56 -6.30 -11.07
C SER A 226 -2.57 -7.47 -10.92
N VAL A 227 -1.36 -7.31 -11.46
CA VAL A 227 -0.28 -8.30 -11.32
C VAL A 227 0.11 -8.48 -9.86
N GLU A 228 0.43 -7.39 -9.17
CA GLU A 228 0.83 -7.42 -7.77
C GLU A 228 -0.27 -8.03 -6.87
N ARG A 229 -1.53 -7.64 -7.06
CA ARG A 229 -2.67 -8.18 -6.30
C ARG A 229 -2.91 -9.65 -6.56
N LYS A 230 -2.78 -10.13 -7.82
CA LYS A 230 -2.92 -11.56 -8.14
C LYS A 230 -1.83 -12.40 -7.45
N ILE A 231 -0.60 -11.89 -7.37
CA ILE A 231 0.50 -12.57 -6.65
C ILE A 231 0.22 -12.60 -5.14
N ILE A 232 -0.18 -11.48 -4.52
CA ILE A 232 -0.52 -11.44 -3.08
C ILE A 232 -1.71 -12.35 -2.77
N LYS A 233 -2.73 -12.40 -3.65
CA LYS A 233 -3.87 -13.32 -3.50
C LYS A 233 -3.41 -14.78 -3.52
N TYR A 234 -2.51 -15.15 -4.45
CA TYR A 234 -1.96 -16.51 -4.52
C TYR A 234 -1.15 -16.88 -3.27
N LEU A 235 -0.41 -15.92 -2.71
CA LEU A 235 0.35 -16.09 -1.46
C LEU A 235 -0.56 -16.10 -0.22
N GLU A 236 -1.85 -15.80 -0.35
CA GLU A 236 -2.78 -15.61 0.77
C GLU A 236 -2.32 -14.53 1.76
N GLY A 237 -1.45 -13.63 1.27
CA GLY A 237 -0.84 -12.57 2.05
C GLY A 237 -1.81 -11.44 2.42
N ASP A 238 -1.49 -10.76 3.51
CA ASP A 238 -2.22 -9.59 3.99
C ASP A 238 -1.26 -8.51 4.54
N CYS A 239 -1.80 -7.49 5.21
CA CYS A 239 -1.01 -6.43 5.81
C CYS A 239 -0.11 -6.87 6.99
N ASN A 240 -0.33 -8.08 7.54
CA ASN A 240 0.48 -8.68 8.59
C ASN A 240 1.55 -9.62 8.03
N SER A 241 1.51 -9.91 6.74
CA SER A 241 2.48 -10.78 6.09
C SER A 241 3.79 -10.02 5.81
N ALA A 242 4.92 -10.65 6.10
CA ALA A 242 6.23 -10.08 5.79
C ALA A 242 6.60 -10.31 4.32
N ILE A 243 5.84 -9.69 3.40
CA ILE A 243 6.00 -9.80 1.96
C ILE A 243 6.31 -8.41 1.38
N ALA A 244 7.39 -8.33 0.61
CA ALA A 244 7.72 -7.20 -0.24
C ALA A 244 7.53 -7.60 -1.70
N LEU A 245 6.86 -6.77 -2.48
CA LEU A 245 6.55 -7.07 -3.87
C LEU A 245 6.42 -5.79 -4.67
N ILE A 246 7.07 -5.75 -5.82
CA ILE A 246 6.88 -4.70 -6.81
C ILE A 246 6.90 -5.27 -8.21
N CYS A 247 5.98 -4.82 -9.04
CA CYS A 247 6.02 -4.96 -10.49
C CYS A 247 6.37 -3.60 -11.11
N LYS A 248 7.32 -3.58 -12.03
CA LYS A 248 7.78 -2.38 -12.74
C LYS A 248 7.81 -2.63 -14.24
N LYS A 249 7.46 -1.65 -15.02
CA LYS A 249 7.72 -1.63 -16.45
C LYS A 249 9.20 -1.27 -16.68
N ILE A 250 9.92 -2.09 -17.45
CA ILE A 250 11.34 -1.88 -17.78
C ILE A 250 11.54 -1.48 -19.23
N LYS A 251 10.65 -1.91 -20.11
CA LYS A 251 10.59 -1.55 -21.54
C LYS A 251 9.14 -1.57 -22.00
N GLU A 252 8.89 -1.17 -23.26
CA GLU A 252 7.59 -1.34 -23.88
C GLU A 252 7.17 -2.81 -23.81
N SER A 253 5.99 -3.07 -23.22
CA SER A 253 5.41 -4.41 -23.00
C SER A 253 6.25 -5.39 -22.15
N THR A 254 7.35 -4.97 -21.53
CA THR A 254 8.18 -5.82 -20.65
C THR A 254 8.16 -5.31 -19.23
N PHE A 255 7.88 -6.22 -18.30
CA PHE A 255 7.76 -5.94 -16.88
C PHE A 255 8.71 -6.81 -16.06
N GLU A 256 9.12 -6.31 -14.90
CA GLU A 256 9.90 -7.01 -13.91
C GLU A 256 9.10 -7.12 -12.62
N VAL A 257 9.08 -8.31 -12.05
CA VAL A 257 8.55 -8.58 -10.71
C VAL A 257 9.69 -8.94 -9.77
N ASN A 258 9.80 -8.19 -8.67
CA ASN A 258 10.69 -8.51 -7.57
C ASN A 258 9.83 -8.87 -6.34
N LEU A 259 10.01 -10.08 -5.82
CA LEU A 259 9.34 -10.62 -4.64
C LEU A 259 10.37 -10.96 -3.56
N ARG A 260 10.09 -10.59 -2.34
CA ARG A 260 10.85 -10.98 -1.14
C ARG A 260 9.85 -11.43 -0.07
N ALA A 261 10.02 -12.64 0.42
CA ALA A 261 9.23 -13.21 1.50
C ALA A 261 10.13 -13.49 2.69
N PHE A 262 9.70 -13.09 3.88
CA PHE A 262 10.52 -13.13 5.09
C PHE A 262 9.85 -14.00 6.15
N ASP A 263 10.64 -14.80 6.83
CA ASP A 263 10.26 -15.44 8.08
C ASP A 263 10.37 -14.43 9.23
N HIS A 264 9.33 -14.33 10.04
CA HIS A 264 9.30 -13.39 11.18
C HIS A 264 10.30 -13.71 12.28
N LYS A 265 10.73 -14.97 12.41
CA LYS A 265 11.54 -15.45 13.54
C LYS A 265 13.00 -15.68 13.18
N SER A 266 13.25 -16.24 12.01
CA SER A 266 14.60 -16.71 11.62
C SER A 266 15.40 -15.73 10.78
N LEU A 267 14.79 -14.61 10.34
CA LEU A 267 15.34 -13.68 9.35
C LEU A 267 15.67 -14.34 8.00
N LYS A 268 15.14 -15.54 7.75
CA LYS A 268 15.27 -16.17 6.45
C LYS A 268 14.49 -15.38 5.42
N VAL A 269 15.06 -15.20 4.23
CA VAL A 269 14.42 -14.53 3.11
C VAL A 269 14.50 -15.38 1.86
N GLU A 270 13.36 -15.55 1.19
CA GLU A 270 13.30 -16.10 -0.16
C GLU A 270 13.07 -14.96 -1.15
N LYS A 271 13.77 -15.05 -2.31
CA LYS A 271 13.82 -13.99 -3.32
C LYS A 271 13.45 -14.57 -4.68
N ILE A 272 12.53 -13.91 -5.36
CA ILE A 272 12.20 -14.19 -6.75
C ILE A 272 12.29 -12.88 -7.54
N ASP A 273 13.12 -12.86 -8.58
CA ASP A 273 13.20 -11.77 -9.56
C ASP A 273 12.94 -12.38 -10.93
N MET A 274 11.89 -11.89 -11.62
CA MET A 274 11.48 -12.43 -12.93
C MET A 274 11.02 -11.30 -13.84
N CYS A 275 11.35 -11.41 -15.13
CA CYS A 275 10.83 -10.54 -16.16
C CYS A 275 9.79 -11.29 -17.00
N PHE A 276 8.81 -10.55 -17.56
CA PHE A 276 7.83 -11.10 -18.48
C PHE A 276 7.40 -10.06 -19.52
N ILE A 277 6.88 -10.56 -20.64
CA ILE A 277 6.21 -9.74 -21.65
C ILE A 277 4.71 -9.80 -21.37
N GLU A 278 4.01 -8.67 -21.50
CA GLU A 278 2.58 -8.57 -21.19
C GLU A 278 1.73 -9.64 -21.90
N ALA A 279 2.07 -9.98 -23.15
CA ALA A 279 1.39 -11.02 -23.93
C ALA A 279 1.58 -12.44 -23.36
N GLU A 280 2.58 -12.66 -22.49
CA GLU A 280 2.93 -13.95 -21.89
C GLU A 280 2.57 -14.01 -20.41
N LEU A 281 1.67 -13.14 -19.95
CA LEU A 281 1.31 -13.00 -18.54
C LEU A 281 0.83 -14.31 -17.89
N ASP A 282 0.07 -15.13 -18.60
CA ASP A 282 -0.43 -16.41 -18.04
C ASP A 282 0.71 -17.42 -17.86
N GLN A 283 1.66 -17.48 -18.81
CA GLN A 283 2.86 -18.30 -18.69
C GLN A 283 3.73 -17.83 -17.51
N PHE A 284 3.91 -16.52 -17.39
CA PHE A 284 4.62 -15.92 -16.25
C PHE A 284 4.01 -16.33 -14.90
N TYR A 285 2.67 -16.28 -14.76
CA TYR A 285 2.04 -16.71 -13.52
C TYR A 285 2.27 -18.18 -13.22
N LEU A 286 2.19 -19.05 -14.24
CA LEU A 286 2.46 -20.47 -14.06
C LEU A 286 3.88 -20.71 -13.53
N GLU A 287 4.87 -20.08 -14.13
CA GLU A 287 6.28 -20.21 -13.72
C GLU A 287 6.54 -19.61 -12.33
N LEU A 288 5.97 -18.42 -12.04
CA LEU A 288 6.10 -17.77 -10.75
C LEU A 288 5.47 -18.60 -9.64
N PHE A 289 4.28 -19.12 -9.85
CA PHE A 289 3.55 -19.88 -8.83
C PHE A 289 4.23 -21.22 -8.56
N ASN A 290 4.78 -21.88 -9.57
CA ASN A 290 5.62 -23.08 -9.37
C ASN A 290 6.85 -22.75 -8.52
N LYS A 291 7.55 -21.65 -8.78
CA LYS A 291 8.69 -21.21 -7.96
C LYS A 291 8.29 -20.90 -6.51
N ILE A 292 7.12 -20.31 -6.30
CA ILE A 292 6.59 -20.03 -4.96
C ILE A 292 6.36 -21.33 -4.18
N GLU A 293 5.82 -22.37 -4.82
CA GLU A 293 5.62 -23.69 -4.20
C GLU A 293 6.95 -24.39 -3.94
N ASP A 294 7.87 -24.40 -4.92
CA ASP A 294 9.19 -25.04 -4.79
C ASP A 294 10.01 -24.45 -3.64
N LEU A 295 9.94 -23.13 -3.44
CA LEU A 295 10.60 -22.39 -2.36
C LEU A 295 9.82 -22.41 -1.05
N LYS A 296 8.61 -23.02 -1.02
CA LYS A 296 7.73 -23.09 0.14
C LYS A 296 7.45 -21.72 0.77
N ILE A 297 7.23 -20.71 -0.08
CA ILE A 297 7.09 -19.32 0.38
C ILE A 297 5.86 -19.16 1.29
N LYS A 298 4.75 -19.86 1.02
CA LYS A 298 3.55 -19.81 1.86
C LYS A 298 3.82 -20.30 3.28
N GLU A 299 4.60 -21.39 3.42
CA GLU A 299 5.01 -21.90 4.73
C GLU A 299 5.92 -20.89 5.46
N LEU A 300 6.84 -20.26 4.70
CA LEU A 300 7.78 -19.27 5.23
C LEU A 300 7.08 -18.06 5.85
N ILE A 301 6.06 -17.52 5.20
CA ILE A 301 5.35 -16.32 5.65
C ILE A 301 4.29 -16.60 6.73
N SER A 302 3.96 -17.88 6.95
CA SER A 302 2.98 -18.32 7.96
C SER A 302 3.61 -18.61 9.32
N ASN A 303 4.95 -18.72 9.41
CA ASN A 303 5.71 -18.99 10.63
C ASN A 303 5.98 -17.71 11.44
#